data_45c12fa86c4abdddc6443db599d3230d
#
_entry.id   45c12fa86c4abdddc6443db599d3230d
#
_cell.length_a   1.000
_cell.length_b   1.000
_cell.length_c   1.000
_cell.angle_alpha   90.00
_cell.angle_beta   90.00
_cell.angle_gamma   90.00
#
_symmetry.space_group_name_H-M   'P 1'
#
loop_
_entity.id
_entity.type
_entity.pdbx_description
1 polymer ?
#
loop_
_entity_poly.entity_id
_entity_poly.type
_entity_poly.pdbx_seq_one_letter_code
_entity_poly.pdbx_strand_id
1 'polypeptide(L)'
;MKGFFALAMLVAAFAAPACALGQTATSATMQVVPATRLIQVADKAVHAVVNGPDREVRSDYKFTDQPVPAGKVTIEVQQSQYNPTYIAIPLTIDVDGKPVRTIFAGYRIVTFIHTAVAAHDLQAGALLKPDDVTVGRVESNGRGPVEVAMLVGRKLNVAVGGGKPLYFEQTGINQLVTAGQPVVYILHDGPVAISADVIARSGGGIGQVVAVYNPATRKALSGVVTGPGQVEYTLPGGDTQ
;
A
#
# COMPACT_ATOMS: atom_id res chain seq x y z
N MET A 1 -27.15 80.65 -43.01
CA MET A 1 -27.33 80.58 -44.47
C MET A 1 -27.47 79.14 -44.87
N LYS A 2 -28.72 78.70 -45.07
CA LYS A 2 -29.19 78.06 -46.32
C LYS A 2 -28.47 76.74 -46.64
N GLY A 3 -29.07 75.59 -46.73
CA GLY A 3 -30.32 75.29 -47.38
C GLY A 3 -30.75 73.81 -47.15
N PHE A 4 -32.07 73.74 -47.22
CA PHE A 4 -32.83 72.49 -47.25
C PHE A 4 -32.55 71.66 -48.52
N PHE A 5 -32.44 70.34 -48.38
CA PHE A 5 -32.87 69.44 -49.44
C PHE A 5 -33.57 68.23 -48.81
N ALA A 6 -34.84 68.17 -49.11
CA ALA A 6 -35.70 67.03 -48.84
C ALA A 6 -35.45 65.96 -49.94
N LEU A 7 -35.24 64.76 -49.58
CA LEU A 7 -35.28 63.62 -50.51
C LEU A 7 -36.28 62.57 -49.98
N ALA A 8 -37.30 62.37 -50.74
CA ALA A 8 -38.35 61.42 -50.54
C ALA A 8 -37.84 60.01 -50.61
N MET A 9 -38.10 59.21 -49.59
CA MET A 9 -37.74 57.79 -49.54
C MET A 9 -38.96 56.92 -49.86
N LEU A 10 -38.85 56.28 -51.02
CA LEU A 10 -39.80 55.31 -51.54
C LEU A 10 -39.73 54.02 -50.76
N VAL A 11 -40.80 53.66 -50.01
CA VAL A 11 -40.92 52.40 -49.28
C VAL A 11 -41.36 51.34 -50.26
N ALA A 12 -40.42 50.47 -50.67
CA ALA A 12 -40.70 49.20 -51.36
C ALA A 12 -40.92 48.10 -50.33
N ALA A 13 -42.17 47.66 -50.15
CA ALA A 13 -42.51 46.50 -49.34
C ALA A 13 -42.10 45.22 -50.08
N PHE A 14 -41.00 44.61 -49.64
CA PHE A 14 -40.65 43.25 -50.04
C PHE A 14 -41.36 42.27 -49.11
N ALA A 15 -42.39 41.60 -49.62
CA ALA A 15 -43.00 40.46 -49.01
C ALA A 15 -42.05 39.24 -49.18
N ALA A 16 -41.34 38.88 -48.15
CA ALA A 16 -40.59 37.64 -48.13
C ALA A 16 -41.53 36.45 -47.80
N PRO A 17 -41.49 35.37 -48.57
CA PRO A 17 -42.25 34.15 -48.20
C PRO A 17 -41.61 33.53 -46.96
N ALA A 18 -42.37 33.39 -45.87
CA ALA A 18 -42.02 32.61 -44.70
C ALA A 18 -41.93 31.12 -45.09
N CYS A 19 -40.73 30.65 -45.47
CA CYS A 19 -40.47 29.23 -45.47
C CYS A 19 -40.53 28.73 -43.99
N ALA A 20 -41.65 28.24 -43.57
CA ALA A 20 -41.79 27.44 -42.38
C ALA A 20 -41.01 26.11 -42.59
N LEU A 21 -39.73 26.10 -42.23
CA LEU A 21 -39.04 24.86 -42.01
C LEU A 21 -39.68 24.16 -40.83
N GLY A 22 -40.64 23.30 -41.16
CA GLY A 22 -41.17 22.33 -40.21
C GLY A 22 -40.03 21.47 -39.73
N GLN A 23 -39.45 21.79 -38.57
CA GLN A 23 -38.63 20.85 -37.80
C GLN A 23 -39.61 19.78 -37.32
N THR A 24 -39.71 18.69 -38.10
CA THR A 24 -40.27 17.44 -37.60
C THR A 24 -39.29 16.99 -36.49
N ALA A 25 -39.59 17.35 -35.25
CA ALA A 25 -39.02 16.73 -34.11
C ALA A 25 -39.38 15.23 -34.18
N THR A 26 -38.52 14.44 -34.81
CA THR A 26 -38.61 12.98 -34.74
C THR A 26 -38.49 12.65 -33.26
N SER A 27 -39.58 12.28 -32.62
CA SER A 27 -39.59 11.72 -31.26
C SER A 27 -38.77 10.47 -31.30
N ALA A 28 -37.47 10.61 -31.03
CA ALA A 28 -36.58 9.46 -30.97
C ALA A 28 -37.11 8.53 -29.89
N THR A 29 -37.57 7.36 -30.27
CA THR A 29 -37.95 6.31 -29.31
C THR A 29 -36.73 6.05 -28.44
N MET A 30 -36.89 6.17 -27.11
CA MET A 30 -35.81 5.92 -26.17
C MET A 30 -35.88 4.49 -25.66
N GLN A 31 -34.72 3.88 -25.50
CA GLN A 31 -34.57 2.60 -24.83
C GLN A 31 -33.62 2.78 -23.61
N VAL A 32 -33.62 1.81 -22.71
CA VAL A 32 -32.82 1.88 -21.48
C VAL A 32 -31.78 0.78 -21.53
N VAL A 33 -30.51 1.17 -21.33
CA VAL A 33 -29.41 0.25 -21.07
C VAL A 33 -29.33 0.06 -19.56
N PRO A 34 -29.62 -1.15 -19.04
CA PRO A 34 -29.63 -1.38 -17.60
C PRO A 34 -28.22 -1.27 -17.00
N ALA A 35 -28.15 -0.70 -15.82
CA ALA A 35 -26.90 -0.55 -15.06
C ALA A 35 -26.16 -1.88 -14.87
N THR A 36 -26.90 -2.98 -14.68
CA THR A 36 -26.33 -4.33 -14.51
C THR A 36 -25.49 -4.77 -15.71
N ARG A 37 -25.90 -4.43 -16.94
CA ARG A 37 -25.14 -4.74 -18.16
C ARG A 37 -23.83 -3.94 -18.22
N LEU A 38 -23.85 -2.68 -17.79
CA LEU A 38 -22.67 -1.83 -17.74
C LEU A 38 -21.67 -2.34 -16.70
N ILE A 39 -22.17 -2.74 -15.52
CA ILE A 39 -21.38 -3.34 -14.45
C ILE A 39 -20.67 -4.61 -14.93
N GLN A 40 -21.40 -5.54 -15.56
CA GLN A 40 -20.82 -6.78 -16.07
C GLN A 40 -19.68 -6.55 -17.08
N VAL A 41 -19.86 -5.57 -17.99
CA VAL A 41 -18.82 -5.25 -18.99
C VAL A 41 -17.61 -4.62 -18.30
N ALA A 42 -17.83 -3.71 -17.35
CA ALA A 42 -16.76 -3.05 -16.60
C ALA A 42 -15.97 -4.04 -15.74
N ASP A 43 -16.67 -4.92 -15.01
CA ASP A 43 -16.04 -5.93 -14.15
C ASP A 43 -15.20 -6.91 -14.96
N LYS A 44 -15.71 -7.37 -16.10
CA LYS A 44 -14.94 -8.22 -17.01
C LYS A 44 -13.70 -7.51 -17.52
N ALA A 45 -13.80 -6.24 -17.88
CA ALA A 45 -12.69 -5.46 -18.40
C ALA A 45 -11.62 -5.19 -17.33
N VAL A 46 -12.01 -4.84 -16.09
CA VAL A 46 -11.05 -4.58 -15.03
C VAL A 46 -10.30 -5.84 -14.61
N HIS A 47 -10.99 -6.99 -14.53
CA HIS A 47 -10.33 -8.25 -14.19
C HIS A 47 -9.40 -8.77 -15.31
N ALA A 48 -9.58 -8.33 -16.54
CA ALA A 48 -8.64 -8.62 -17.63
C ALA A 48 -7.33 -7.83 -17.50
N VAL A 49 -7.39 -6.63 -16.91
CA VAL A 49 -6.22 -5.73 -16.73
C VAL A 49 -5.57 -5.95 -15.37
N VAL A 50 -6.38 -6.01 -14.31
CA VAL A 50 -5.92 -6.19 -12.93
C VAL A 50 -6.15 -7.63 -12.52
N ASN A 51 -5.11 -8.45 -12.63
CA ASN A 51 -5.13 -9.86 -12.24
C ASN A 51 -3.97 -10.15 -11.29
N GLY A 52 -4.07 -11.26 -10.55
CA GLY A 52 -3.04 -11.74 -9.64
C GLY A 52 -3.61 -12.09 -8.26
N PRO A 53 -2.97 -13.04 -7.54
CA PRO A 53 -3.47 -13.57 -6.26
C PRO A 53 -3.48 -12.52 -5.14
N ASP A 54 -2.61 -11.51 -5.26
CA ASP A 54 -2.43 -10.47 -4.24
C ASP A 54 -3.02 -9.12 -4.64
N ARG A 55 -3.94 -9.12 -5.60
CA ARG A 55 -4.65 -7.92 -6.02
C ARG A 55 -6.15 -8.15 -6.00
N GLU A 56 -6.87 -7.21 -5.42
CA GLU A 56 -8.33 -7.16 -5.43
C GLU A 56 -8.77 -5.82 -6.01
N VAL A 57 -9.87 -5.84 -6.73
CA VAL A 57 -10.50 -4.61 -7.23
C VAL A 57 -11.79 -4.37 -6.45
N ARG A 58 -11.95 -3.14 -5.97
CA ARG A 58 -13.17 -2.70 -5.30
C ARG A 58 -13.79 -1.60 -6.14
N SER A 59 -15.05 -1.78 -6.52
CA SER A 59 -15.79 -0.76 -7.28
C SER A 59 -15.95 0.52 -6.45
N ASP A 60 -15.66 1.65 -7.06
CA ASP A 60 -15.81 2.99 -6.48
C ASP A 60 -16.78 3.82 -7.33
N TYR A 61 -17.80 3.16 -7.90
CA TYR A 61 -18.81 3.79 -8.74
C TYR A 61 -20.20 3.22 -8.47
N LYS A 62 -21.21 4.00 -8.84
CA LYS A 62 -22.61 3.55 -8.91
C LYS A 62 -23.15 3.91 -10.29
N PHE A 63 -23.48 2.89 -11.09
CA PHE A 63 -24.17 3.11 -12.34
C PHE A 63 -25.67 3.18 -12.11
N THR A 64 -26.30 4.05 -12.88
CA THR A 64 -27.75 4.11 -13.08
C THR A 64 -28.07 3.63 -14.50
N ASP A 65 -29.31 3.25 -14.70
CA ASP A 65 -29.84 2.93 -16.02
C ASP A 65 -29.62 4.12 -16.97
N GLN A 66 -29.15 3.84 -18.18
CA GLN A 66 -28.81 4.86 -19.17
C GLN A 66 -29.86 4.92 -20.28
N PRO A 67 -30.63 6.02 -20.38
CA PRO A 67 -31.50 6.23 -21.52
C PRO A 67 -30.67 6.54 -22.77
N VAL A 68 -30.94 5.84 -23.84
CA VAL A 68 -30.28 6.00 -25.15
C VAL A 68 -31.32 5.93 -26.27
N PRO A 69 -31.05 6.46 -27.46
CA PRO A 69 -31.93 6.28 -28.62
C PRO A 69 -32.21 4.82 -28.91
N ALA A 70 -33.38 4.48 -29.42
CA ALA A 70 -33.68 3.14 -29.86
C ALA A 70 -32.79 2.73 -31.03
N GLY A 71 -32.28 1.49 -30.99
CA GLY A 71 -31.37 0.95 -31.98
C GLY A 71 -30.58 -0.24 -31.43
N LYS A 72 -29.64 -0.73 -32.18
CA LYS A 72 -28.74 -1.80 -31.74
C LYS A 72 -27.67 -1.24 -30.80
N VAL A 73 -27.76 -1.56 -29.50
CA VAL A 73 -26.80 -1.11 -28.49
C VAL A 73 -25.58 -2.01 -28.44
N THR A 74 -24.40 -1.40 -28.56
CA THR A 74 -23.09 -2.01 -28.31
C THR A 74 -22.37 -1.22 -27.21
N ILE A 75 -21.65 -1.90 -26.33
CA ILE A 75 -20.84 -1.27 -25.29
C ILE A 75 -19.39 -1.60 -25.59
N GLU A 76 -18.60 -0.57 -25.91
CA GLU A 76 -17.19 -0.71 -26.20
C GLU A 76 -16.37 -0.26 -24.99
N VAL A 77 -15.33 -1.06 -24.65
CA VAL A 77 -14.36 -0.74 -23.63
C VAL A 77 -13.19 -0.03 -24.32
N GLN A 78 -12.95 1.21 -23.96
CA GLN A 78 -11.80 1.96 -24.45
C GLN A 78 -10.57 1.71 -23.58
N GLN A 79 -9.42 2.21 -24.05
CA GLN A 79 -8.16 2.10 -23.31
C GLN A 79 -8.30 2.76 -21.93
N SER A 80 -8.07 1.97 -20.88
CA SER A 80 -8.17 2.43 -19.52
C SER A 80 -6.92 3.20 -19.06
N GLN A 81 -7.12 4.23 -18.25
CA GLN A 81 -6.05 4.86 -17.50
C GLN A 81 -5.81 4.08 -16.20
N TYR A 82 -4.58 3.70 -15.97
CA TYR A 82 -4.17 2.82 -14.89
C TYR A 82 -3.05 3.44 -14.07
N ASN A 83 -3.20 3.36 -12.74
CA ASN A 83 -2.14 3.60 -11.77
C ASN A 83 -2.13 2.47 -10.72
N PRO A 84 -1.11 2.35 -9.84
CA PRO A 84 -1.00 1.23 -8.90
C PRO A 84 -2.18 1.03 -7.94
N THR A 85 -2.96 2.08 -7.68
CA THR A 85 -4.05 2.08 -6.67
C THR A 85 -5.43 2.30 -7.25
N TYR A 86 -5.51 2.68 -8.53
CA TYR A 86 -6.79 3.04 -9.16
C TYR A 86 -6.77 2.78 -10.66
N ILE A 87 -7.89 2.32 -11.19
CA ILE A 87 -8.15 2.18 -12.62
C ILE A 87 -9.53 2.74 -12.96
N ALA A 88 -9.62 3.50 -14.05
CA ALA A 88 -10.86 3.93 -14.64
C ALA A 88 -11.07 3.20 -15.97
N ILE A 89 -12.18 2.48 -16.09
CA ILE A 89 -12.58 1.78 -17.31
C ILE A 89 -13.58 2.67 -18.06
N PRO A 90 -13.22 3.26 -19.19
CA PRO A 90 -14.15 4.04 -20.02
C PRO A 90 -15.00 3.06 -20.84
N LEU A 91 -16.33 3.19 -20.71
CA LEU A 91 -17.32 2.44 -21.46
C LEU A 91 -18.04 3.39 -22.40
N THR A 92 -17.94 3.16 -23.68
CA THR A 92 -18.71 3.92 -24.69
C THR A 92 -19.92 3.11 -25.11
N ILE A 93 -21.07 3.72 -24.96
CA ILE A 93 -22.36 3.15 -25.39
C ILE A 93 -22.58 3.65 -26.82
N ASP A 94 -22.61 2.71 -27.76
CA ASP A 94 -22.87 2.97 -29.16
C ASP A 94 -24.29 2.50 -29.50
N VAL A 95 -24.99 3.27 -30.32
CA VAL A 95 -26.27 2.90 -30.89
C VAL A 95 -26.13 2.96 -32.41
N ASP A 96 -26.39 1.84 -33.08
CA ASP A 96 -26.25 1.69 -34.53
C ASP A 96 -24.86 2.13 -35.05
N GLY A 97 -23.78 1.81 -34.25
CA GLY A 97 -22.41 2.13 -34.59
C GLY A 97 -22.01 3.60 -34.40
N LYS A 98 -22.86 4.40 -33.73
CA LYS A 98 -22.56 5.80 -33.39
C LYS A 98 -22.39 5.94 -31.88
N PRO A 99 -21.32 6.55 -31.37
CA PRO A 99 -21.13 6.80 -29.96
C PRO A 99 -22.16 7.79 -29.44
N VAL A 100 -22.90 7.38 -28.42
CA VAL A 100 -23.96 8.19 -27.79
C VAL A 100 -23.49 8.76 -26.45
N ARG A 101 -22.79 7.95 -25.68
CA ARG A 101 -22.34 8.32 -24.34
C ARG A 101 -21.13 7.53 -23.89
N THR A 102 -20.18 8.21 -23.22
CA THR A 102 -19.07 7.55 -22.52
C THR A 102 -19.28 7.74 -21.02
N ILE A 103 -19.16 6.65 -20.26
CA ILE A 103 -19.22 6.61 -18.81
C ILE A 103 -17.95 5.95 -18.29
N PHE A 104 -17.57 6.24 -17.05
CA PHE A 104 -16.35 5.73 -16.45
C PHE A 104 -16.69 4.85 -15.24
N ALA A 105 -16.15 3.64 -15.22
CA ALA A 105 -16.18 2.75 -14.08
C ALA A 105 -14.87 2.88 -13.31
N GLY A 106 -14.92 3.49 -12.15
CA GLY A 106 -13.75 3.65 -11.27
C GLY A 106 -13.60 2.45 -10.34
N TYR A 107 -12.38 1.92 -10.25
CA TYR A 107 -12.05 0.85 -9.32
C TYR A 107 -10.82 1.19 -8.53
N ARG A 108 -10.88 0.95 -7.23
CA ARG A 108 -9.71 0.96 -6.35
C ARG A 108 -9.02 -0.40 -6.43
N ILE A 109 -7.71 -0.37 -6.63
CA ILE A 109 -6.88 -1.56 -6.62
C ILE A 109 -6.29 -1.70 -5.21
N VAL A 110 -6.62 -2.80 -4.56
CA VAL A 110 -6.09 -3.18 -3.25
C VAL A 110 -5.03 -4.24 -3.48
N THR A 111 -3.81 -3.94 -3.06
CA THR A 111 -2.70 -4.89 -3.12
C THR A 111 -2.48 -5.49 -1.73
N PHE A 112 -2.32 -6.80 -1.66
CA PHE A 112 -2.01 -7.51 -0.43
C PHE A 112 -0.55 -7.93 -0.42
N ILE A 113 0.00 -8.08 0.77
CA ILE A 113 1.34 -8.62 1.00
C ILE A 113 1.27 -9.70 2.07
N HIS A 114 2.15 -10.68 1.98
CA HIS A 114 2.36 -11.66 3.02
C HIS A 114 3.49 -11.16 3.91
N THR A 115 3.19 -10.92 5.19
CA THR A 115 4.11 -10.33 6.16
C THR A 115 3.89 -10.90 7.54
N ALA A 116 4.82 -10.67 8.45
CA ALA A 116 4.67 -11.03 9.84
C ALA A 116 3.47 -10.29 10.46
N VAL A 117 2.57 -11.03 11.12
CA VAL A 117 1.43 -10.52 11.87
C VAL A 117 1.45 -11.11 13.30
N ALA A 118 0.88 -10.38 14.24
CA ALA A 118 0.70 -10.87 15.59
C ALA A 118 -0.32 -12.03 15.61
N ALA A 119 0.05 -13.17 16.17
CA ALA A 119 -0.85 -14.33 16.28
C ALA A 119 -2.01 -14.07 17.27
N HIS A 120 -1.80 -13.24 18.27
CA HIS A 120 -2.76 -12.79 19.29
C HIS A 120 -2.41 -11.37 19.75
N ASP A 121 -3.18 -10.83 20.69
CA ASP A 121 -2.90 -9.51 21.26
C ASP A 121 -1.57 -9.52 22.04
N LEU A 122 -0.68 -8.61 21.67
CA LEU A 122 0.64 -8.47 22.25
C LEU A 122 0.77 -7.13 22.97
N GLN A 123 1.29 -7.17 24.19
CA GLN A 123 1.48 -5.97 25.01
C GLN A 123 2.82 -5.29 24.70
N ALA A 124 2.88 -3.98 24.94
CA ALA A 124 4.14 -3.26 24.93
C ALA A 124 5.11 -3.86 25.97
N GLY A 125 6.39 -3.99 25.60
CA GLY A 125 7.40 -4.63 26.43
C GLY A 125 7.51 -6.14 26.31
N ALA A 126 6.59 -6.81 25.59
CA ALA A 126 6.65 -8.26 25.37
C ALA A 126 7.86 -8.62 24.50
N LEU A 127 8.52 -9.72 24.86
CA LEU A 127 9.55 -10.34 24.04
C LEU A 127 8.87 -11.26 23.03
N LEU A 128 9.08 -11.01 21.75
CA LEU A 128 8.47 -11.78 20.67
C LEU A 128 9.06 -13.20 20.61
N LYS A 129 8.21 -14.19 20.81
CA LYS A 129 8.51 -15.62 20.66
C LYS A 129 8.05 -16.11 19.28
N PRO A 130 8.53 -17.27 18.80
CA PRO A 130 8.06 -17.86 17.55
C PRO A 130 6.53 -18.01 17.46
N ASP A 131 5.87 -18.36 18.58
CA ASP A 131 4.42 -18.57 18.64
C ASP A 131 3.60 -17.28 18.64
N ASP A 132 4.24 -16.14 18.91
CA ASP A 132 3.58 -14.82 18.95
C ASP A 132 3.43 -14.21 17.55
N VAL A 133 4.16 -14.74 16.56
CA VAL A 133 4.27 -14.17 15.22
C VAL A 133 3.98 -15.21 14.16
N THR A 134 3.12 -14.90 13.23
CA THR A 134 2.79 -15.76 12.09
C THR A 134 2.84 -14.98 10.78
N VAL A 135 2.80 -15.68 9.65
CA VAL A 135 2.67 -15.03 8.34
C VAL A 135 1.20 -14.82 8.04
N GLY A 136 0.82 -13.57 7.77
CA GLY A 136 -0.55 -13.21 7.39
C GLY A 136 -0.59 -12.41 6.10
N ARG A 137 -1.72 -12.51 5.38
CA ARG A 137 -2.04 -11.70 4.21
C ARG A 137 -2.72 -10.42 4.68
N VAL A 138 -2.08 -9.27 4.45
CA VAL A 138 -2.60 -7.95 4.86
C VAL A 138 -2.61 -6.98 3.69
N GLU A 139 -3.50 -6.00 3.75
CA GLU A 139 -3.54 -4.92 2.78
C GLU A 139 -2.25 -4.09 2.87
N SER A 140 -1.58 -3.91 1.72
CA SER A 140 -0.33 -3.16 1.64
C SER A 140 -0.60 -1.67 1.90
N ASN A 141 0.16 -1.10 2.81
CA ASN A 141 0.17 0.33 3.10
C ASN A 141 1.40 1.03 2.50
N GLY A 142 2.06 0.41 1.52
CA GLY A 142 3.29 0.89 0.90
C GLY A 142 4.58 0.49 1.63
N ARG A 143 4.47 -0.20 2.78
CA ARG A 143 5.61 -0.80 3.46
C ARG A 143 5.89 -2.19 2.89
N GLY A 144 7.16 -2.56 2.86
CA GLY A 144 7.58 -3.89 2.46
C GLY A 144 7.20 -4.98 3.48
N PRO A 145 7.21 -6.25 3.07
CA PRO A 145 6.98 -7.36 3.97
C PRO A 145 8.10 -7.48 5.00
N VAL A 146 7.75 -7.96 6.19
CA VAL A 146 8.69 -8.27 7.28
C VAL A 146 8.66 -9.77 7.51
N GLU A 147 9.82 -10.39 7.58
CA GLU A 147 9.96 -11.82 7.87
C GLU A 147 9.84 -12.09 9.36
N VAL A 148 9.18 -13.20 9.72
CA VAL A 148 8.99 -13.62 11.12
C VAL A 148 10.33 -13.76 11.84
N ALA A 149 11.34 -14.33 11.18
CA ALA A 149 12.67 -14.56 11.75
C ALA A 149 13.36 -13.25 12.20
N MET A 150 13.08 -12.13 11.54
CA MET A 150 13.65 -10.82 11.90
C MET A 150 13.05 -10.22 13.16
N LEU A 151 11.88 -10.68 13.59
CA LEU A 151 11.14 -10.14 14.73
C LEU A 151 11.29 -10.99 16.00
N VAL A 152 11.48 -12.30 15.86
CA VAL A 152 11.64 -13.20 17.01
C VAL A 152 12.87 -12.79 17.84
N GLY A 153 12.69 -12.76 19.18
CA GLY A 153 13.72 -12.31 20.11
C GLY A 153 13.80 -10.78 20.29
N ARG A 154 13.03 -10.00 19.54
CA ARG A 154 12.93 -8.55 19.73
C ARG A 154 11.85 -8.20 20.76
N LYS A 155 11.99 -7.04 21.38
CA LYS A 155 11.03 -6.51 22.35
C LYS A 155 10.08 -5.54 21.68
N LEU A 156 8.77 -5.69 21.90
CA LEU A 156 7.78 -4.73 21.42
C LEU A 156 7.86 -3.40 22.16
N ASN A 157 7.86 -2.29 21.42
CA ASN A 157 7.82 -0.94 22.00
C ASN A 157 6.39 -0.44 22.19
N VAL A 158 5.42 -1.01 21.48
CA VAL A 158 3.99 -0.64 21.49
C VAL A 158 3.15 -1.90 21.49
N ALA A 159 1.92 -1.82 22.04
CA ALA A 159 0.97 -2.93 21.97
C ALA A 159 0.46 -3.13 20.54
N VAL A 160 0.29 -4.39 20.12
CA VAL A 160 -0.20 -4.77 18.79
C VAL A 160 -1.30 -5.79 18.93
N GLY A 161 -2.47 -5.53 18.33
CA GLY A 161 -3.61 -6.46 18.35
C GLY A 161 -3.40 -7.67 17.45
N GLY A 162 -4.04 -8.78 17.77
CA GLY A 162 -4.00 -10.01 16.98
C GLY A 162 -4.42 -9.80 15.52
N GLY A 163 -3.73 -10.46 14.59
CA GLY A 163 -3.94 -10.32 13.14
C GLY A 163 -3.40 -9.03 12.52
N LYS A 164 -2.84 -8.12 13.32
CA LYS A 164 -2.25 -6.87 12.79
C LYS A 164 -0.80 -7.09 12.37
N PRO A 165 -0.35 -6.39 11.29
CA PRO A 165 1.02 -6.50 10.83
C PRO A 165 2.00 -5.96 11.88
N LEU A 166 3.12 -6.65 12.01
CA LEU A 166 4.24 -6.27 12.84
C LEU A 166 5.31 -5.62 11.97
N TYR A 167 5.76 -4.44 12.38
CA TYR A 167 6.80 -3.69 11.70
C TYR A 167 8.07 -3.61 12.55
N PHE A 168 9.20 -3.56 11.88
CA PHE A 168 10.50 -3.51 12.54
C PHE A 168 10.64 -2.31 13.48
N GLU A 169 10.06 -1.16 13.12
CA GLU A 169 10.09 0.07 13.91
C GLU A 169 9.28 0.00 15.21
N GLN A 170 8.33 -0.94 15.29
CA GLN A 170 7.55 -1.20 16.50
C GLN A 170 8.31 -2.05 17.51
N THR A 171 9.49 -2.54 17.14
CA THR A 171 10.30 -3.42 17.98
C THR A 171 11.65 -2.80 18.29
N GLY A 172 12.19 -3.16 19.44
CA GLY A 172 13.54 -2.80 19.88
C GLY A 172 14.39 -4.04 20.14
N ILE A 173 15.68 -3.79 20.31
CA ILE A 173 16.59 -4.84 20.75
C ILE A 173 16.24 -5.18 22.20
N ASN A 174 16.12 -6.46 22.52
CA ASN A 174 16.04 -6.90 23.89
C ASN A 174 17.42 -6.78 24.54
N GLN A 175 17.65 -5.68 25.26
CA GLN A 175 18.92 -5.44 25.94
C GLN A 175 19.06 -6.40 27.12
N LEU A 176 20.02 -7.29 27.07
CA LEU A 176 20.38 -8.24 28.12
C LEU A 176 21.53 -7.76 28.99
N VAL A 177 22.27 -6.77 28.46
CA VAL A 177 23.35 -6.07 29.15
C VAL A 177 23.13 -4.58 28.99
N THR A 178 23.23 -3.81 30.06
CA THR A 178 23.13 -2.35 30.07
C THR A 178 24.47 -1.71 30.48
N ALA A 179 24.76 -0.52 29.97
CA ALA A 179 25.97 0.21 30.37
C ALA A 179 25.97 0.46 31.90
N GLY A 180 27.12 0.24 32.55
CA GLY A 180 27.30 0.33 34.00
C GLY A 180 26.93 -0.93 34.76
N GLN A 181 26.34 -1.93 34.14
CA GLN A 181 25.97 -3.19 34.78
C GLN A 181 27.20 -4.07 35.01
N PRO A 182 27.34 -4.70 36.20
CA PRO A 182 28.30 -5.79 36.39
C PRO A 182 27.85 -7.02 35.55
N VAL A 183 28.78 -7.59 34.82
CA VAL A 183 28.54 -8.75 33.94
C VAL A 183 29.69 -9.75 34.08
N VAL A 184 29.40 -11.01 33.80
CA VAL A 184 30.40 -12.07 33.75
C VAL A 184 30.99 -12.10 32.35
N TYR A 185 32.30 -11.89 32.24
CA TYR A 185 33.05 -12.01 30.99
C TYR A 185 33.72 -13.37 30.93
N ILE A 186 33.44 -14.13 29.89
CA ILE A 186 34.00 -15.47 29.69
C ILE A 186 34.91 -15.42 28.47
N LEU A 187 36.17 -15.72 28.69
CA LEU A 187 37.20 -15.86 27.65
C LEU A 187 37.41 -17.34 27.33
N HIS A 188 37.20 -17.71 26.09
CA HIS A 188 37.50 -19.05 25.61
C HIS A 188 38.85 -19.07 24.86
N ASP A 189 39.79 -19.93 25.30
CA ASP A 189 41.04 -20.19 24.64
C ASP A 189 41.19 -21.72 24.42
N GLY A 190 40.74 -22.19 23.27
CA GLY A 190 40.58 -23.61 23.00
C GLY A 190 39.69 -24.29 24.04
N PRO A 191 40.19 -25.33 24.77
CA PRO A 191 39.42 -26.04 25.78
C PRO A 191 39.33 -25.30 27.13
N VAL A 192 40.04 -24.17 27.29
CA VAL A 192 40.09 -23.41 28.54
C VAL A 192 39.10 -22.29 28.51
N ALA A 193 38.27 -22.18 29.57
CA ALA A 193 37.37 -21.04 29.79
C ALA A 193 37.79 -20.29 31.06
N ILE A 194 38.01 -19.00 30.94
CA ILE A 194 38.37 -18.10 32.05
C ILE A 194 37.23 -17.10 32.26
N SER A 195 36.70 -16.99 33.45
CA SER A 195 35.67 -16.02 33.79
C SER A 195 36.23 -14.91 34.66
N ALA A 196 35.67 -13.69 34.47
CA ALA A 196 35.98 -12.53 35.28
C ALA A 196 34.76 -11.62 35.42
N ASP A 197 34.60 -11.00 36.59
CA ASP A 197 33.62 -9.96 36.81
C ASP A 197 34.11 -8.65 36.19
N VAL A 198 33.32 -8.07 35.32
CA VAL A 198 33.64 -6.85 34.60
C VAL A 198 32.44 -5.90 34.58
N ILE A 199 32.64 -4.65 34.21
CA ILE A 199 31.58 -3.65 34.09
C ILE A 199 31.31 -3.37 32.62
N ALA A 200 30.07 -3.53 32.16
CA ALA A 200 29.68 -3.19 30.81
C ALA A 200 29.80 -1.67 30.57
N ARG A 201 30.41 -1.26 29.47
CA ARG A 201 30.53 0.14 29.04
C ARG A 201 29.50 0.51 27.99
N SER A 202 28.93 -0.48 27.30
CA SER A 202 27.82 -0.32 26.36
C SER A 202 26.74 -1.36 26.60
N GLY A 203 25.52 -1.06 26.23
CA GLY A 203 24.42 -2.02 26.26
C GLY A 203 24.36 -2.85 25.01
N GLY A 204 23.72 -4.04 25.10
CA GLY A 204 23.50 -4.94 23.94
C GLY A 204 22.54 -6.06 24.25
N GLY A 205 21.94 -6.62 23.20
CA GLY A 205 21.18 -7.87 23.19
C GLY A 205 22.03 -9.05 22.72
N ILE A 206 21.43 -10.25 22.70
CA ILE A 206 22.09 -11.49 22.25
C ILE A 206 22.79 -11.28 20.89
N GLY A 207 24.01 -11.78 20.78
CA GLY A 207 24.82 -11.74 19.56
C GLY A 207 25.46 -10.38 19.27
N GLN A 208 25.21 -9.34 20.07
CA GLN A 208 25.82 -8.02 19.90
C GLN A 208 27.15 -7.91 20.65
N VAL A 209 28.09 -7.23 20.00
CA VAL A 209 29.37 -6.90 20.62
C VAL A 209 29.21 -5.73 21.57
N VAL A 210 29.64 -5.90 22.81
CA VAL A 210 29.65 -4.88 23.85
C VAL A 210 31.06 -4.62 24.36
N ALA A 211 31.34 -3.36 24.69
CA ALA A 211 32.56 -2.99 25.38
C ALA A 211 32.39 -3.24 26.89
N VAL A 212 33.40 -3.84 27.51
CA VAL A 212 33.43 -4.09 28.96
C VAL A 212 34.73 -3.58 29.55
N TYR A 213 34.75 -3.32 30.85
CA TYR A 213 35.92 -2.83 31.58
C TYR A 213 36.20 -3.74 32.77
N ASN A 214 37.42 -4.28 32.82
CA ASN A 214 37.85 -5.08 33.96
C ASN A 214 38.52 -4.15 35.00
N PRO A 215 37.93 -3.95 36.20
CA PRO A 215 38.47 -3.07 37.21
C PRO A 215 39.77 -3.59 37.85
N ALA A 216 39.95 -4.93 37.92
CA ALA A 216 41.15 -5.52 38.52
C ALA A 216 42.38 -5.32 37.66
N THR A 217 42.25 -5.45 36.34
CA THR A 217 43.36 -5.26 35.39
C THR A 217 43.43 -3.88 34.74
N ARG A 218 42.41 -3.05 34.96
CA ARG A 218 42.22 -1.72 34.34
C ARG A 218 42.20 -1.74 32.81
N LYS A 219 41.79 -2.87 32.21
CA LYS A 219 41.73 -3.03 30.74
C LYS A 219 40.32 -2.92 30.23
N ALA A 220 40.17 -2.29 29.07
CA ALA A 220 38.94 -2.36 28.27
C ALA A 220 39.04 -3.57 27.37
N LEU A 221 37.95 -4.32 27.31
CA LEU A 221 37.79 -5.54 26.48
C LEU A 221 36.49 -5.42 25.67
N SER A 222 36.30 -6.31 24.73
CA SER A 222 35.03 -6.45 24.00
C SER A 222 34.65 -7.92 23.94
N GLY A 223 33.36 -8.19 23.85
CA GLY A 223 32.84 -9.54 23.70
C GLY A 223 31.41 -9.51 23.21
N VAL A 224 30.91 -10.68 22.88
CA VAL A 224 29.54 -10.90 22.39
C VAL A 224 28.63 -11.24 23.55
N VAL A 225 27.45 -10.62 23.61
CA VAL A 225 26.42 -10.98 24.61
C VAL A 225 25.84 -12.33 24.27
N THR A 226 25.97 -13.29 25.19
CA THR A 226 25.43 -14.66 25.02
C THR A 226 24.22 -14.93 25.93
N GLY A 227 24.03 -14.08 26.97
CA GLY A 227 22.91 -14.21 27.89
C GLY A 227 22.73 -12.98 28.79
N PRO A 228 21.73 -13.01 29.69
CA PRO A 228 21.51 -11.95 30.64
C PRO A 228 22.74 -11.77 31.56
N GLY A 229 23.41 -10.62 31.46
CA GLY A 229 24.61 -10.32 32.24
C GLY A 229 25.83 -11.18 31.84
N GLN A 230 25.84 -11.83 30.68
CA GLN A 230 26.96 -12.65 30.18
C GLN A 230 27.50 -12.09 28.87
N VAL A 231 28.82 -12.03 28.81
CA VAL A 231 29.57 -11.58 27.63
C VAL A 231 30.72 -12.54 27.39
N GLU A 232 30.82 -13.07 26.18
CA GLU A 232 31.82 -14.06 25.81
C GLU A 232 32.73 -13.54 24.70
N TYR A 233 33.97 -13.98 24.75
CA TYR A 233 34.97 -13.77 23.71
C TYR A 233 35.74 -15.03 23.46
N THR A 234 35.80 -15.48 22.21
CA THR A 234 36.61 -16.59 21.79
C THR A 234 37.85 -16.06 21.10
N LEU A 235 39.02 -16.42 21.60
CA LEU A 235 40.25 -16.13 20.89
C LEU A 235 40.25 -16.87 19.55
N PRO A 236 40.53 -16.18 18.44
CA PRO A 236 40.75 -16.87 17.19
C PRO A 236 41.89 -17.85 17.42
N GLY A 237 41.65 -19.15 17.22
CA GLY A 237 42.65 -20.19 17.41
C GLY A 237 43.88 -19.83 16.60
N GLY A 238 45.01 -19.69 17.30
CA GLY A 238 46.29 -19.56 16.62
C GLY A 238 46.54 -20.86 15.88
N ASP A 239 46.48 -20.81 14.55
CA ASP A 239 47.04 -21.86 13.72
C ASP A 239 48.52 -21.99 14.09
N THR A 240 48.84 -22.95 14.94
CA THR A 240 50.21 -23.38 15.16
C THR A 240 50.69 -24.01 13.86
N GLN A 241 51.49 -23.25 13.12
CA GLN A 241 52.36 -23.81 12.07
C GLN A 241 53.37 -24.75 12.70
#